data_ccad1913d861199d175ded10913ec06f
#
_entry.id   ccad1913d861199d175ded10913ec06f
#
_cell.length_a   1.000
_cell.length_b   1.000
_cell.length_c   1.000
_cell.angle_alpha   90.00
_cell.angle_beta   90.00
_cell.angle_gamma   90.00
#
_symmetry.space_group_name_H-M   'P 1'
#
loop_
_entity.id
_entity.type
_entity.pdbx_description
1 polymer ?
#
loop_
_entity_poly.entity_id
_entity_poly.type
_entity_poly.pdbx_seq_one_letter_code
_entity_poly.pdbx_strand_id
1 'polypeptide(L)'
;MIEPLNKTTSPTESLTLVDLQRMVRTTIEGRFTEPLWVSAEISELKLNRSGHCYLNLVEKGSKSGTPEAEARAVIWRSAYQRLATLFEELSGTRLAAGIRVLVRVVVTFHEVYGFMLQIIDLDPAYTLGEVERRRRETIAQLQLDGGWDMNRECDMRRPALRIAIVSSATAAGYQD
;
A
#
# COMPACT_ATOMS: atom_id res chain seq x y z
N MET A 1 28.67 -13.14 10.22
CA MET A 1 29.30 -13.99 9.20
C MET A 1 28.37 -15.18 9.03
N ILE A 2 27.63 -15.26 7.94
CA ILE A 2 26.67 -16.34 7.67
C ILE A 2 27.44 -17.35 6.83
N GLU A 3 27.71 -18.54 7.41
CA GLU A 3 28.29 -19.64 6.63
C GLU A 3 27.33 -20.02 5.50
N PRO A 4 27.80 -20.15 4.25
CA PRO A 4 26.97 -20.64 3.17
C PRO A 4 26.60 -22.11 3.43
N LEU A 5 25.33 -22.42 3.44
CA LEU A 5 24.77 -23.77 3.44
C LEU A 5 25.09 -24.46 2.10
N ASN A 6 26.35 -24.76 1.85
CA ASN A 6 26.78 -25.50 0.66
C ASN A 6 27.16 -26.93 1.04
N LYS A 7 26.17 -27.71 1.52
CA LYS A 7 26.25 -29.16 1.47
C LYS A 7 25.46 -29.62 0.25
N THR A 8 26.15 -30.08 -0.77
CA THR A 8 25.58 -30.84 -1.87
C THR A 8 24.97 -32.10 -1.24
N THR A 9 23.69 -32.06 -0.93
CA THR A 9 22.96 -33.21 -0.40
C THR A 9 22.89 -34.27 -1.50
N SER A 10 23.41 -35.44 -1.22
CA SER A 10 23.26 -36.63 -2.06
C SER A 10 21.76 -36.97 -2.17
N PRO A 11 21.28 -37.56 -3.28
CA PRO A 11 19.87 -37.94 -3.44
C PRO A 11 19.30 -38.80 -2.30
N THR A 12 20.17 -39.39 -1.49
CA THR A 12 19.82 -40.21 -0.33
C THR A 12 19.48 -39.40 0.94
N GLU A 13 19.81 -38.08 0.98
CA GLU A 13 19.48 -37.16 2.07
C GLU A 13 18.45 -36.12 1.60
N SER A 14 17.33 -36.59 1.07
CA SER A 14 16.26 -35.67 0.62
C SER A 14 15.50 -35.11 1.82
N LEU A 15 15.37 -33.77 1.87
CA LEU A 15 14.50 -33.08 2.82
C LEU A 15 13.06 -33.17 2.34
N THR A 16 12.11 -33.24 3.27
CA THR A 16 10.70 -33.05 2.89
C THR A 16 10.43 -31.56 2.61
N LEU A 17 9.40 -31.28 1.81
CA LEU A 17 8.99 -29.90 1.55
C LEU A 17 8.67 -29.15 2.86
N VAL A 18 8.07 -29.83 3.81
CA VAL A 18 7.74 -29.23 5.13
C VAL A 18 9.02 -28.86 5.90
N ASP A 19 10.05 -29.71 5.87
CA ASP A 19 11.29 -29.42 6.55
C ASP A 19 12.02 -28.22 5.91
N LEU A 20 12.03 -28.15 4.57
CA LEU A 20 12.56 -27.00 3.85
C LEU A 20 11.81 -25.70 4.23
N GLN A 21 10.47 -25.73 4.22
CA GLN A 21 9.66 -24.57 4.57
C GLN A 21 9.87 -24.12 6.04
N ARG A 22 10.06 -25.07 6.96
CA ARG A 22 10.40 -24.76 8.36
C ARG A 22 11.77 -24.12 8.49
N MET A 23 12.76 -24.58 7.73
CA MET A 23 14.10 -23.95 7.71
C MET A 23 14.01 -22.51 7.18
N VAL A 24 13.28 -22.26 6.10
CA VAL A 24 13.02 -20.92 5.56
C VAL A 24 12.36 -20.04 6.61
N ARG A 25 11.31 -20.53 7.26
CA ARG A 25 10.62 -19.83 8.35
C ARG A 25 11.59 -19.43 9.46
N THR A 26 12.34 -20.38 10.00
CA THR A 26 13.28 -20.14 11.10
C THR A 26 14.34 -19.12 10.71
N THR A 27 14.82 -19.17 9.46
CA THR A 27 15.81 -18.22 8.96
C THR A 27 15.23 -16.81 8.84
N ILE A 28 14.02 -16.68 8.27
CA ILE A 28 13.38 -15.38 8.09
C ILE A 28 12.99 -14.77 9.45
N GLU A 29 12.25 -15.51 10.28
CA GLU A 29 11.78 -15.01 11.58
C GLU A 29 12.95 -14.76 12.54
N GLY A 30 14.02 -15.57 12.49
CA GLY A 30 15.22 -15.35 13.27
C GLY A 30 16.04 -14.12 12.85
N ARG A 31 15.92 -13.67 11.59
CA ARG A 31 16.59 -12.46 11.11
C ARG A 31 15.77 -11.20 11.37
N PHE A 32 14.45 -11.28 11.29
CA PHE A 32 13.52 -10.17 11.46
C PHE A 32 12.77 -10.27 12.79
N THR A 33 13.51 -10.15 13.89
CA THR A 33 12.97 -10.27 15.25
C THR A 33 12.21 -9.04 15.71
N GLU A 34 12.58 -7.86 15.19
CA GLU A 34 11.98 -6.59 15.56
C GLU A 34 11.02 -6.09 14.47
N PRO A 35 9.91 -5.44 14.86
CA PRO A 35 9.03 -4.80 13.90
C PRO A 35 9.72 -3.68 13.13
N LEU A 36 9.47 -3.60 11.83
CA LEU A 36 10.08 -2.63 10.92
C LEU A 36 9.04 -1.64 10.40
N TRP A 37 9.44 -0.40 10.19
CA TRP A 37 8.66 0.58 9.47
C TRP A 37 8.92 0.44 7.96
N VAL A 38 7.85 0.26 7.18
CA VAL A 38 7.90 0.09 5.73
C VAL A 38 6.96 1.07 5.06
N SER A 39 7.47 1.83 4.10
CA SER A 39 6.69 2.71 3.24
C SER A 39 6.31 1.94 1.97
N ALA A 40 5.03 1.93 1.63
CA ALA A 40 4.54 1.27 0.42
C ALA A 40 3.21 1.88 -0.05
N GLU A 41 2.82 1.61 -1.29
CA GLU A 41 1.49 1.93 -1.79
C GLU A 41 0.58 0.69 -1.62
N ILE A 42 -0.66 0.91 -1.20
CA ILE A 42 -1.66 -0.16 -1.16
C ILE A 42 -2.19 -0.34 -2.59
N SER A 43 -1.92 -1.47 -3.22
CA SER A 43 -2.49 -1.80 -4.54
C SER A 43 -3.87 -2.44 -4.44
N GLU A 44 -4.09 -3.24 -3.41
CA GLU A 44 -5.38 -3.89 -3.13
C GLU A 44 -5.65 -3.91 -1.63
N LEU A 45 -6.92 -3.73 -1.26
CA LEU A 45 -7.40 -3.89 0.10
C LEU A 45 -8.69 -4.71 0.09
N LYS A 46 -8.72 -5.77 0.88
CA LYS A 46 -9.86 -6.67 0.99
C LYS A 46 -10.19 -7.00 2.44
N LEU A 47 -11.37 -6.58 2.88
CA LEU A 47 -11.89 -6.95 4.18
C LEU A 47 -12.60 -8.32 4.07
N ASN A 48 -12.14 -9.30 4.84
CA ASN A 48 -12.74 -10.62 4.89
C ASN A 48 -13.96 -10.62 5.84
N ARG A 49 -14.88 -11.56 5.63
CA ARG A 49 -16.05 -11.79 6.51
C ARG A 49 -15.68 -12.03 7.98
N SER A 50 -14.50 -12.59 8.24
CA SER A 50 -13.96 -12.77 9.60
C SER A 50 -13.42 -11.48 10.24
N GLY A 51 -13.42 -10.36 9.50
CA GLY A 51 -12.95 -9.05 9.97
C GLY A 51 -11.43 -8.83 9.83
N HIS A 52 -10.69 -9.75 9.21
CA HIS A 52 -9.30 -9.54 8.84
C HIS A 52 -9.21 -8.69 7.58
N CYS A 53 -8.29 -7.72 7.55
CA CYS A 53 -8.01 -6.91 6.38
C CYS A 53 -6.73 -7.43 5.71
N TYR A 54 -6.87 -7.89 4.47
CA TYR A 54 -5.76 -8.31 3.61
C TYR A 54 -5.41 -7.18 2.65
N LEU A 55 -4.12 -6.94 2.49
CA LEU A 55 -3.60 -5.88 1.64
C LEU A 55 -2.49 -6.45 0.76
N ASN A 56 -2.38 -5.89 -0.45
CA ASN A 56 -1.19 -6.01 -1.26
C ASN A 56 -0.45 -4.66 -1.20
N LEU A 57 0.79 -4.70 -0.73
CA LEU A 57 1.68 -3.56 -0.65
C LEU A 57 2.64 -3.61 -1.83
N VAL A 58 2.78 -2.49 -2.55
CA VAL A 58 3.65 -2.40 -3.72
C VAL A 58 4.56 -1.18 -3.62
N GLU A 59 5.76 -1.31 -4.18
CA GLU A 59 6.64 -0.19 -4.50
C GLU A 59 6.72 -0.08 -6.02
N LYS A 60 6.37 1.10 -6.56
CA LYS A 60 6.43 1.36 -8.00
C LYS A 60 7.79 1.93 -8.37
N GLY A 61 8.40 1.38 -9.40
CA GLY A 61 9.63 1.91 -9.96
C GLY A 61 9.45 3.26 -10.65
N SER A 62 10.52 4.04 -10.66
CA SER A 62 10.53 5.41 -11.21
C SER A 62 10.25 5.48 -12.72
N LYS A 63 10.40 4.40 -13.49
CA LYS A 63 10.47 4.45 -14.95
C LYS A 63 9.42 3.64 -15.72
N SER A 64 8.69 2.70 -15.12
CA SER A 64 7.87 1.77 -15.91
C SER A 64 6.46 1.52 -15.43
N GLY A 65 6.05 2.08 -14.30
CA GLY A 65 4.72 1.80 -13.73
C GLY A 65 4.52 0.34 -13.26
N THR A 66 5.47 -0.55 -13.55
CA THR A 66 5.50 -1.92 -13.02
C THR A 66 6.01 -1.92 -11.58
N PRO A 67 5.44 -2.75 -10.69
CA PRO A 67 5.94 -2.89 -9.34
C PRO A 67 7.38 -3.41 -9.33
N GLU A 68 8.26 -2.73 -8.58
CA GLU A 68 9.62 -3.24 -8.29
C GLU A 68 9.61 -4.22 -7.12
N ALA A 69 8.63 -4.07 -6.21
CA ALA A 69 8.42 -4.99 -5.11
C ALA A 69 6.93 -5.12 -4.79
N GLU A 70 6.53 -6.31 -4.37
CA GLU A 70 5.18 -6.60 -3.91
C GLU A 70 5.23 -7.51 -2.69
N ALA A 71 4.40 -7.25 -1.70
CA ALA A 71 4.25 -8.09 -0.53
C ALA A 71 2.79 -8.17 -0.08
N ARG A 72 2.35 -9.38 0.29
CA ARG A 72 1.06 -9.57 0.95
C ARG A 72 1.16 -9.12 2.40
N ALA A 73 0.14 -8.43 2.87
CA ALA A 73 0.06 -7.98 4.25
C ALA A 73 -1.31 -8.29 4.85
N VAL A 74 -1.36 -8.38 6.17
CA VAL A 74 -2.60 -8.59 6.91
C VAL A 74 -2.65 -7.67 8.12
N ILE A 75 -3.82 -7.08 8.37
CA ILE A 75 -4.18 -6.49 9.64
C ILE A 75 -5.22 -7.41 10.29
N TRP A 76 -4.88 -7.98 11.43
CA TRP A 76 -5.79 -8.86 12.14
C TRP A 76 -7.00 -8.10 12.66
N ARG A 77 -8.15 -8.77 12.73
CA ARG A 77 -9.42 -8.21 13.22
C ARG A 77 -9.28 -7.41 14.51
N SER A 78 -8.51 -7.91 15.47
CA SER A 78 -8.30 -7.26 16.76
C SER A 78 -7.65 -5.87 16.66
N ALA A 79 -6.85 -5.63 15.62
CA ALA A 79 -6.16 -4.36 15.39
C ALA A 79 -6.85 -3.49 14.33
N TYR A 80 -7.52 -4.12 13.36
CA TYR A 80 -8.03 -3.43 12.17
C TYR A 80 -8.96 -2.27 12.49
N GLN A 81 -9.99 -2.50 13.29
CA GLN A 81 -10.99 -1.47 13.58
C GLN A 81 -10.34 -0.25 14.24
N ARG A 82 -9.50 -0.48 15.25
CA ARG A 82 -8.77 0.59 15.94
C ARG A 82 -7.83 1.35 15.00
N LEU A 83 -7.04 0.63 14.21
CA LEU A 83 -6.07 1.24 13.29
C LEU A 83 -6.76 1.99 12.15
N ALA A 84 -7.83 1.44 11.57
CA ALA A 84 -8.57 2.08 10.50
C ALA A 84 -9.29 3.35 10.97
N THR A 85 -9.93 3.33 12.13
CA THR A 85 -10.58 4.51 12.71
C THR A 85 -9.56 5.60 13.02
N LEU A 86 -8.49 5.28 13.73
CA LEU A 86 -7.44 6.24 14.07
C LEU A 86 -6.78 6.83 12.81
N PHE A 87 -6.54 6.00 11.81
CA PHE A 87 -5.99 6.44 10.53
C PHE A 87 -6.92 7.43 9.83
N GLU A 88 -8.23 7.13 9.74
CA GLU A 88 -9.23 8.01 9.12
C GLU A 88 -9.37 9.34 9.88
N GLU A 89 -9.42 9.31 11.21
CA GLU A 89 -9.51 10.51 12.04
C GLU A 89 -8.31 11.45 11.90
N LEU A 90 -7.09 10.90 11.83
CA LEU A 90 -5.88 11.71 11.80
C LEU A 90 -5.43 12.09 10.38
N SER A 91 -5.66 11.25 9.38
CA SER A 91 -5.26 11.53 7.98
C SER A 91 -6.38 12.19 7.17
N GLY A 92 -7.62 12.18 7.65
CA GLY A 92 -8.79 12.63 6.90
C GLY A 92 -9.14 11.73 5.70
N THR A 93 -8.50 10.56 5.57
CA THR A 93 -8.65 9.68 4.42
C THR A 93 -8.86 8.24 4.89
N ARG A 94 -9.79 7.51 4.27
CA ARG A 94 -9.97 6.09 4.56
C ARG A 94 -8.83 5.25 4.02
N LEU A 95 -8.50 4.19 4.73
CA LEU A 95 -7.56 3.19 4.28
C LEU A 95 -8.13 2.49 3.02
N ALA A 96 -7.50 2.70 1.87
CA ALA A 96 -7.98 2.22 0.57
C ALA A 96 -6.82 1.93 -0.39
N ALA A 97 -7.12 1.28 -1.51
CA ALA A 97 -6.16 1.12 -2.60
C ALA A 97 -5.78 2.49 -3.21
N GLY A 98 -4.54 2.61 -3.67
CA GLY A 98 -3.98 3.82 -4.29
C GLY A 98 -3.33 4.81 -3.33
N ILE A 99 -3.42 4.60 -2.02
CA ILE A 99 -2.76 5.47 -1.04
C ILE A 99 -1.39 4.93 -0.65
N ARG A 100 -0.44 5.85 -0.42
CA ARG A 100 0.86 5.54 0.14
C ARG A 100 0.83 5.64 1.66
N VAL A 101 1.29 4.60 2.32
CA VAL A 101 1.25 4.44 3.77
C VAL A 101 2.62 4.12 4.34
N LEU A 102 2.85 4.52 5.58
CA LEU A 102 3.96 4.05 6.39
C LEU A 102 3.38 3.09 7.43
N VAL A 103 3.75 1.83 7.32
CA VAL A 103 3.22 0.74 8.15
C VAL A 103 4.31 0.13 9.00
N ARG A 104 3.98 -0.18 10.24
CA ARG A 104 4.85 -0.97 11.12
C ARG A 104 4.48 -2.44 10.98
N VAL A 105 5.43 -3.24 10.55
CA VAL A 105 5.19 -4.63 10.18
C VAL A 105 6.06 -5.59 10.98
N VAL A 106 5.50 -6.76 11.25
CA VAL A 106 6.23 -7.96 11.65
C VAL A 106 6.33 -8.87 10.45
N VAL A 107 7.53 -9.30 10.14
CA VAL A 107 7.78 -10.26 9.06
C VAL A 107 7.40 -11.65 9.54
N THR A 108 6.54 -12.33 8.79
CA THR A 108 6.10 -13.69 9.11
C THR A 108 6.23 -14.60 7.89
N PHE A 109 6.42 -15.87 8.15
CA PHE A 109 6.44 -16.90 7.10
C PHE A 109 5.58 -18.07 7.53
N HIS A 110 4.68 -18.48 6.65
CA HIS A 110 3.82 -19.65 6.87
C HIS A 110 4.13 -20.73 5.85
N GLU A 111 4.23 -21.96 6.26
CA GLU A 111 4.66 -23.11 5.43
C GLU A 111 3.75 -23.31 4.19
N VAL A 112 2.48 -22.91 4.27
CA VAL A 112 1.51 -23.03 3.17
C VAL A 112 1.34 -21.75 2.38
N TYR A 113 1.32 -20.59 3.09
CA TYR A 113 0.99 -19.29 2.48
C TYR A 113 2.22 -18.45 2.11
N GLY A 114 3.42 -18.88 2.55
CA GLY A 114 4.68 -18.23 2.27
C GLY A 114 4.91 -16.97 3.10
N PHE A 115 5.67 -16.05 2.52
CA PHE A 115 6.01 -14.75 3.11
C PHE A 115 4.79 -13.85 3.23
N MET A 116 4.63 -13.22 4.40
CA MET A 116 3.56 -12.28 4.67
C MET A 116 4.02 -11.23 5.68
N LEU A 117 3.51 -10.02 5.58
CA LEU A 117 3.71 -8.94 6.52
C LEU A 117 2.49 -8.82 7.43
N GLN A 118 2.68 -8.87 8.74
CA GLN A 118 1.63 -8.54 9.70
C GLN A 118 1.76 -7.05 10.07
N ILE A 119 0.78 -6.25 9.69
CA ILE A 119 0.74 -4.83 10.06
C ILE A 119 0.21 -4.73 11.49
N ILE A 120 1.01 -4.07 12.35
CA ILE A 120 0.68 -3.84 13.76
C ILE A 120 0.42 -2.37 14.08
N ASP A 121 0.88 -1.46 13.21
CA ASP A 121 0.69 -0.03 13.37
C ASP A 121 0.74 0.70 12.03
N LEU A 122 0.22 1.94 12.00
CA LEU A 122 0.15 2.83 10.84
C LEU A 122 0.54 4.24 11.27
N ASP A 123 1.28 4.97 10.43
CA ASP A 123 1.55 6.40 10.63
C ASP A 123 0.65 7.25 9.72
N PRO A 124 -0.42 7.89 10.26
CA PRO A 124 -1.32 8.73 9.48
C PRO A 124 -0.66 10.01 8.98
N ALA A 125 0.32 10.55 9.74
CA ALA A 125 0.99 11.80 9.39
C ALA A 125 1.82 11.66 8.12
N TYR A 126 2.44 10.50 7.92
CA TYR A 126 3.15 10.17 6.68
C TYR A 126 2.22 10.24 5.46
N THR A 127 1.04 9.62 5.55
CA THR A 127 0.07 9.60 4.44
C THR A 127 -0.45 11.00 4.12
N LEU A 128 -0.75 11.81 5.13
CA LEU A 128 -1.16 13.20 4.95
C LEU A 128 -0.07 14.01 4.24
N GLY A 129 1.18 13.86 4.63
CA GLY A 129 2.33 14.48 3.97
C GLY A 129 2.48 14.08 2.50
N GLU A 130 2.28 12.80 2.19
CA GLU A 130 2.34 12.28 0.81
C GLU A 130 1.20 12.80 -0.07
N VAL A 131 -0.03 12.90 0.47
CA VAL A 131 -1.18 13.48 -0.25
C VAL A 131 -0.90 14.94 -0.60
N GLU A 132 -0.42 15.72 0.35
CA GLU A 132 -0.10 17.14 0.13
C GLU A 132 1.09 17.32 -0.84
N ARG A 133 2.10 16.47 -0.76
CA ARG A 133 3.21 16.46 -1.72
C ARG A 133 2.71 16.19 -3.14
N ARG A 134 1.92 15.12 -3.35
CA ARG A 134 1.34 14.79 -4.66
C ARG A 134 0.47 15.93 -5.20
N ARG A 135 -0.32 16.57 -4.34
CA ARG A 135 -1.12 17.73 -4.72
C ARG A 135 -0.26 18.88 -5.25
N ARG A 136 0.81 19.23 -4.54
CA ARG A 136 1.74 20.29 -4.98
C ARG A 136 2.42 19.96 -6.29
N GLU A 137 2.86 18.71 -6.46
CA GLU A 137 3.47 18.23 -7.70
C GLU A 137 2.48 18.32 -8.88
N THR A 138 1.23 17.90 -8.67
CA THR A 138 0.19 18.01 -9.71
C THR A 138 -0.09 19.46 -10.09
N ILE A 139 -0.18 20.36 -9.10
CA ILE A 139 -0.37 21.79 -9.36
C ILE A 139 0.82 22.36 -10.16
N ALA A 140 2.04 22.05 -9.73
CA ALA A 140 3.24 22.51 -10.43
C ALA A 140 3.30 22.00 -11.87
N GLN A 141 2.93 20.73 -12.10
CA GLN A 141 2.88 20.15 -13.44
C GLN A 141 1.82 20.83 -14.30
N LEU A 142 0.61 21.07 -13.78
CA LEU A 142 -0.46 21.78 -14.51
C LEU A 142 -0.06 23.21 -14.85
N GLN A 143 0.71 23.89 -14.00
CA GLN A 143 1.23 25.24 -14.27
C GLN A 143 2.28 25.21 -15.40
N LEU A 144 3.18 24.22 -15.39
CA LEU A 144 4.19 24.05 -16.45
C LEU A 144 3.56 23.70 -17.80
N ASP A 145 2.53 22.86 -17.79
CA ASP A 145 1.83 22.43 -19.02
C ASP A 145 0.84 23.50 -19.53
N GLY A 146 0.68 24.62 -18.83
CA GLY A 146 -0.29 25.69 -19.17
C GLY A 146 -1.75 25.31 -18.89
N GLY A 147 -2.00 24.12 -18.34
CA GLY A 147 -3.34 23.62 -18.05
C GLY A 147 -4.05 24.33 -16.90
N TRP A 148 -3.29 25.01 -16.03
CA TRP A 148 -3.82 25.66 -14.83
C TRP A 148 -4.79 26.82 -15.13
N ASP A 149 -4.45 27.66 -16.13
CA ASP A 149 -5.26 28.82 -16.53
C ASP A 149 -6.13 28.57 -17.75
N MET A 150 -6.07 27.37 -18.36
CA MET A 150 -6.77 27.01 -19.59
C MET A 150 -8.29 27.27 -19.52
N ASN A 151 -8.91 27.05 -18.35
CA ASN A 151 -10.32 27.31 -18.14
C ASN A 151 -10.67 28.81 -18.10
N ARG A 152 -9.75 29.67 -17.69
CA ARG A 152 -9.91 31.14 -17.69
C ARG A 152 -9.80 31.72 -19.08
N GLU A 153 -9.04 31.10 -19.94
CA GLU A 153 -8.78 31.53 -21.32
C GLU A 153 -9.87 31.04 -22.28
N CYS A 154 -10.73 30.10 -21.83
CA CYS A 154 -11.86 29.64 -22.64
C CYS A 154 -12.93 30.72 -22.80
N ASP A 155 -13.16 31.14 -24.04
CA ASP A 155 -14.23 32.06 -24.39
C ASP A 155 -15.62 31.39 -24.24
N MET A 156 -16.35 31.74 -23.20
CA MET A 156 -17.69 31.17 -22.93
C MET A 156 -18.76 31.90 -23.77
N ARG A 157 -19.26 31.22 -24.78
CA ARG A 157 -20.43 31.68 -25.52
C ARG A 157 -21.66 31.70 -24.62
N ARG A 158 -22.37 32.81 -24.60
CA ARG A 158 -23.65 32.95 -23.86
C ARG A 158 -24.82 32.98 -24.83
N PRO A 159 -25.92 32.24 -24.50
CA PRO A 159 -26.14 31.32 -23.40
C PRO A 159 -25.48 29.96 -23.64
N ALA A 160 -25.07 29.27 -22.55
CA ALA A 160 -24.56 27.91 -22.61
C ALA A 160 -25.73 26.96 -22.88
N LEU A 161 -25.78 26.36 -24.08
CA LEU A 161 -26.81 25.41 -24.46
C LEU A 161 -26.51 23.96 -24.06
N ARG A 162 -25.27 23.68 -23.69
CA ARG A 162 -24.82 22.36 -23.21
C ARG A 162 -23.88 22.55 -22.05
N ILE A 163 -24.12 21.82 -20.97
CA ILE A 163 -23.30 21.84 -19.74
C ILE A 163 -22.84 20.41 -19.51
N ALA A 164 -21.52 20.25 -19.38
CA ALA A 164 -20.92 19.00 -18.91
C ALA A 164 -20.44 19.21 -17.46
N ILE A 165 -20.85 18.31 -16.57
CA ILE A 165 -20.44 18.33 -15.16
C ILE A 165 -19.44 17.20 -14.96
N VAL A 166 -18.22 17.56 -14.54
CA VAL A 166 -17.18 16.60 -14.15
C VAL A 166 -17.02 16.70 -12.64
N SER A 167 -17.45 15.66 -11.94
CA SER A 167 -17.43 15.63 -10.49
C SER A 167 -17.14 14.21 -9.97
N SER A 168 -16.69 14.10 -8.73
CA SER A 168 -16.63 12.83 -8.02
C SER A 168 -18.01 12.49 -7.47
N ALA A 169 -18.39 11.21 -7.50
CA ALA A 169 -19.66 10.72 -6.94
C ALA A 169 -19.80 11.00 -5.42
N THR A 170 -18.71 11.33 -4.75
CA THR A 170 -18.66 11.68 -3.32
C THR A 170 -18.54 13.17 -3.06
N ALA A 171 -18.51 14.01 -4.10
CA ALA A 171 -18.45 15.46 -3.94
C ALA A 171 -19.79 15.99 -3.42
N ALA A 172 -19.75 16.87 -2.40
CA ALA A 172 -20.94 17.43 -1.77
C ALA A 172 -21.88 18.09 -2.80
N GLY A 173 -21.34 18.89 -3.73
CA GLY A 173 -22.14 19.53 -4.81
C GLY A 173 -22.65 18.61 -5.91
N TYR A 174 -22.42 17.30 -5.83
CA TYR A 174 -23.02 16.30 -6.73
C TYR A 174 -24.22 15.62 -6.08
N GLN A 175 -24.32 15.67 -4.76
CA GLN A 175 -25.40 15.04 -3.98
C GLN A 175 -26.59 15.98 -3.73
N ASP A 176 -26.40 17.29 -3.93
CA ASP A 176 -27.43 18.33 -3.92
C ASP A 176 -28.16 18.44 -5.28
#